data_1c0436de55e7e9a9696d47befb6d8ea4
#
_entry.id   1c0436de55e7e9a9696d47befb6d8ea4
#
_cell.length_a   1.000
_cell.length_b   1.000
_cell.length_c   1.000
_cell.angle_alpha   90.00
_cell.angle_beta   90.00
_cell.angle_gamma   90.00
#
_symmetry.space_group_name_H-M   'P 1'
#
loop_
_entity.id
_entity.type
_entity.pdbx_description
1 polymer ?
#
loop_
_entity_poly.entity_id
_entity_poly.type
_entity_poly.pdbx_seq_one_letter_code
_entity_poly.pdbx_strand_id
1 'polypeptide(L)'
;RGFDVKFVSNITDVDDKIIKKANEEGRSAAEVAAEYSQAFLDDMHAMNVQDPDVRPRATEEIPEMIQLIQELIDGGHAYEVEGDVYFSVRSYADYGALSGRNIDEMEGGHRELRADGQGLEDRKRDHLDFALWKAAKPGEPSWESPWGQGRPGWHIECSAMSRKYLGLPFDIHGGGADLVFPHHENERAQSEAACGCTFA
;
A
#
# COMPACT_ATOMS: atom_id res chain seq x y z
N ARG A 1 -25.94 17.30 6.09
CA ARG A 1 -26.21 17.08 7.54
C ARG A 1 -25.45 18.05 8.43
N GLY A 2 -24.81 19.10 7.86
CA GLY A 2 -24.16 20.17 8.63
C GLY A 2 -22.74 19.86 9.12
N PHE A 3 -22.12 18.77 8.68
CA PHE A 3 -20.71 18.51 8.90
C PHE A 3 -19.89 19.11 7.75
N ASP A 4 -18.75 19.71 8.08
CA ASP A 4 -17.70 20.03 7.13
C ASP A 4 -16.85 18.78 6.94
N VAL A 5 -16.80 18.27 5.73
CA VAL A 5 -16.18 16.96 5.43
C VAL A 5 -15.07 17.18 4.41
N LYS A 6 -13.87 16.72 4.73
CA LYS A 6 -12.79 16.58 3.77
C LYS A 6 -12.70 15.12 3.30
N PHE A 7 -13.06 14.87 2.07
CA PHE A 7 -13.05 13.54 1.46
C PHE A 7 -11.83 13.35 0.57
N VAL A 8 -11.03 12.34 0.87
CA VAL A 8 -9.85 11.95 0.09
C VAL A 8 -10.06 10.55 -0.48
N SER A 9 -9.86 10.40 -1.79
CA SER A 9 -9.94 9.11 -2.48
C SER A 9 -8.82 9.03 -3.51
N ASN A 10 -7.87 8.13 -3.30
CA ASN A 10 -6.67 8.00 -4.13
C ASN A 10 -6.91 7.21 -5.43
N ILE A 11 -5.93 7.31 -6.32
CA ILE A 11 -5.76 6.42 -7.47
C ILE A 11 -4.45 5.66 -7.28
N THR A 12 -4.53 4.33 -7.25
CA THR A 12 -3.38 3.43 -7.36
C THR A 12 -3.02 3.31 -8.84
N ASP A 13 -2.02 4.05 -9.27
CA ASP A 13 -1.56 4.12 -10.66
C ASP A 13 -0.21 3.39 -10.88
N VAL A 14 0.24 2.65 -9.88
CA VAL A 14 1.37 1.71 -9.96
C VAL A 14 1.05 0.44 -9.18
N ASP A 15 1.00 -0.71 -9.85
CA ASP A 15 0.67 -2.02 -9.24
C ASP A 15 1.14 -3.15 -10.17
N ASP A 16 1.34 -4.34 -9.62
CA ASP A 16 1.75 -5.53 -10.37
C ASP A 16 0.78 -5.86 -11.53
N LYS A 17 -0.54 -5.63 -11.34
CA LYS A 17 -1.56 -5.88 -12.37
C LYS A 17 -1.45 -4.89 -13.52
N ILE A 18 -1.17 -3.61 -13.22
CA ILE A 18 -0.96 -2.57 -14.23
C ILE A 18 0.29 -2.90 -15.06
N ILE A 19 1.39 -3.26 -14.39
CA ILE A 19 2.65 -3.64 -15.04
C ILE A 19 2.46 -4.87 -15.94
N LYS A 20 1.79 -5.89 -15.43
CA LYS A 20 1.48 -7.11 -16.20
C LYS A 20 0.66 -6.77 -17.45
N LYS A 21 -0.40 -5.99 -17.31
CA LYS A 21 -1.26 -5.58 -18.43
C LYS A 21 -0.49 -4.75 -19.45
N ALA A 22 0.34 -3.83 -19.01
CA ALA A 22 1.19 -3.01 -19.87
C ALA A 22 2.12 -3.89 -20.72
N ASN A 23 2.77 -4.88 -20.11
CA ASN A 23 3.63 -5.83 -20.80
C ASN A 23 2.86 -6.69 -21.82
N GLU A 24 1.64 -7.15 -21.47
CA GLU A 24 0.78 -7.92 -22.38
C GLU A 24 0.33 -7.10 -23.61
N GLU A 25 0.14 -5.78 -23.44
CA GLU A 25 -0.32 -4.89 -24.49
C GLU A 25 0.83 -4.17 -25.24
N GLY A 26 2.07 -4.35 -24.80
CA GLY A 26 3.23 -3.65 -25.38
C GLY A 26 3.19 -2.13 -25.16
N ARG A 27 2.63 -1.67 -24.06
CA ARG A 27 2.47 -0.27 -23.66
C ARG A 27 3.24 0.01 -22.37
N SER A 28 3.42 1.29 -22.04
CA SER A 28 3.94 1.66 -20.73
C SER A 28 2.88 1.49 -19.62
N ALA A 29 3.34 1.23 -18.39
CA ALA A 29 2.46 1.19 -17.22
C ALA A 29 1.72 2.52 -17.00
N ALA A 30 2.37 3.64 -17.28
CA ALA A 30 1.77 4.97 -17.17
C ALA A 30 0.60 5.18 -18.15
N GLU A 31 0.72 4.71 -19.39
CA GLU A 31 -0.38 4.80 -20.38
C GLU A 31 -1.57 3.94 -19.97
N VAL A 32 -1.33 2.73 -19.48
CA VAL A 32 -2.39 1.85 -18.98
C VAL A 32 -3.06 2.47 -17.76
N ALA A 33 -2.29 2.96 -16.79
CA ALA A 33 -2.83 3.61 -15.61
C ALA A 33 -3.66 4.87 -15.94
N ALA A 34 -3.20 5.70 -16.87
CA ALA A 34 -3.91 6.90 -17.30
C ALA A 34 -5.26 6.55 -17.95
N GLU A 35 -5.29 5.57 -18.85
CA GLU A 35 -6.51 5.11 -19.53
C GLU A 35 -7.57 4.61 -18.54
N TYR A 36 -7.18 3.68 -17.64
CA TYR A 36 -8.13 3.12 -16.68
C TYR A 36 -8.52 4.11 -15.58
N SER A 37 -7.64 5.04 -15.21
CA SER A 37 -8.01 6.13 -14.32
C SER A 37 -9.08 7.02 -14.95
N GLN A 38 -8.94 7.38 -16.23
CA GLN A 38 -9.93 8.18 -16.93
C GLN A 38 -11.26 7.43 -17.07
N ALA A 39 -11.22 6.15 -17.47
CA ALA A 39 -12.42 5.34 -17.57
C ALA A 39 -13.17 5.24 -16.22
N PHE A 40 -12.43 5.05 -15.12
CA PHE A 40 -13.02 5.07 -13.77
C PHE A 40 -13.71 6.41 -13.45
N LEU A 41 -13.08 7.54 -13.78
CA LEU A 41 -13.68 8.86 -13.54
C LEU A 41 -14.95 9.06 -14.38
N ASP A 42 -14.91 8.67 -15.63
CA ASP A 42 -16.06 8.78 -16.54
C ASP A 42 -17.23 7.92 -16.05
N ASP A 43 -16.97 6.71 -15.57
CA ASP A 43 -17.97 5.82 -14.98
C ASP A 43 -18.57 6.38 -13.70
N MET A 44 -17.73 6.93 -12.80
CA MET A 44 -18.20 7.58 -11.57
C MET A 44 -19.10 8.78 -11.86
N HIS A 45 -18.69 9.64 -12.81
CA HIS A 45 -19.49 10.79 -13.23
C HIS A 45 -20.80 10.34 -13.89
N ALA A 46 -20.79 9.29 -14.71
CA ALA A 46 -22.00 8.74 -15.32
C ALA A 46 -23.00 8.22 -14.27
N MET A 47 -22.50 7.73 -13.14
CA MET A 47 -23.32 7.32 -11.99
C MET A 47 -23.68 8.49 -11.05
N ASN A 48 -23.34 9.71 -11.41
CA ASN A 48 -23.56 10.92 -10.60
C ASN A 48 -22.85 10.87 -9.23
N VAL A 49 -21.71 10.22 -9.16
CA VAL A 49 -20.82 10.23 -7.99
C VAL A 49 -20.01 11.52 -8.03
N GLN A 50 -20.02 12.28 -6.93
CA GLN A 50 -19.25 13.52 -6.80
C GLN A 50 -17.76 13.23 -6.64
N ASP A 51 -16.91 14.10 -7.17
CA ASP A 51 -15.48 14.02 -6.93
C ASP A 51 -15.14 14.26 -5.45
N PRO A 52 -14.08 13.59 -4.94
CA PRO A 52 -13.55 13.90 -3.63
C PRO A 52 -12.87 15.28 -3.64
N ASP A 53 -12.65 15.84 -2.44
CA ASP A 53 -11.91 17.11 -2.29
C ASP A 53 -10.45 16.98 -2.75
N VAL A 54 -9.86 15.80 -2.55
CA VAL A 54 -8.50 15.49 -2.99
C VAL A 54 -8.46 14.09 -3.59
N ARG A 55 -7.85 13.96 -4.76
CA ARG A 55 -7.62 12.68 -5.45
C ARG A 55 -6.13 12.48 -5.77
N PRO A 56 -5.32 12.09 -4.77
CA PRO A 56 -3.89 11.90 -4.98
C PRO A 56 -3.62 10.64 -5.83
N ARG A 57 -2.49 10.65 -6.53
CA ARG A 57 -1.97 9.49 -7.28
C ARG A 57 -0.76 8.91 -6.56
N ALA A 58 -0.66 7.60 -6.49
CA ALA A 58 0.46 6.94 -5.83
C ALA A 58 1.82 7.35 -6.41
N THR A 59 1.92 7.48 -7.74
CA THR A 59 3.17 7.89 -8.41
C THR A 59 3.61 9.32 -8.11
N GLU A 60 2.71 10.18 -7.64
CA GLU A 60 3.01 11.57 -7.26
C GLU A 60 3.44 11.71 -5.79
N GLU A 61 3.29 10.64 -4.99
CA GLU A 61 3.48 10.65 -3.54
C GLU A 61 4.66 9.77 -3.08
N ILE A 62 5.57 9.45 -3.98
CA ILE A 62 6.75 8.61 -3.70
C ILE A 62 7.63 9.17 -2.55
N PRO A 63 7.91 10.49 -2.46
CA PRO A 63 8.70 11.02 -1.36
C PRO A 63 8.08 10.78 0.01
N GLU A 64 6.76 10.91 0.14
CA GLU A 64 6.02 10.68 1.37
C GLU A 64 6.05 9.22 1.79
N MET A 65 5.99 8.31 0.82
CA MET A 65 6.11 6.87 1.07
C MET A 65 7.52 6.52 1.55
N ILE A 66 8.55 7.03 0.90
CA ILE A 66 9.96 6.82 1.30
C ILE A 66 10.19 7.34 2.72
N GLN A 67 9.66 8.53 3.04
CA GLN A 67 9.78 9.09 4.38
C GLN A 67 9.11 8.19 5.43
N LEU A 68 7.89 7.72 5.17
CA LEU A 68 7.16 6.85 6.09
C LEU A 68 7.88 5.51 6.28
N ILE A 69 8.41 4.93 5.21
CA ILE A 69 9.20 3.70 5.27
C ILE A 69 10.47 3.90 6.11
N GLN A 70 11.16 5.03 5.95
CA GLN A 70 12.35 5.33 6.74
C GLN A 70 12.00 5.46 8.23
N GLU A 71 10.92 6.15 8.57
CA GLU A 71 10.42 6.24 9.95
C GLU A 71 10.14 4.85 10.55
N LEU A 72 9.56 3.94 9.76
CA LEU A 72 9.32 2.55 10.19
C LEU A 72 10.62 1.76 10.41
N ILE A 73 11.63 1.97 9.57
CA ILE A 73 12.95 1.36 9.74
C ILE A 73 13.62 1.88 11.02
N ASP A 74 13.63 3.20 11.20
CA ASP A 74 14.24 3.86 12.36
C ASP A 74 13.54 3.46 13.67
N GLY A 75 12.21 3.22 13.62
CA GLY A 75 11.40 2.70 14.71
C GLY A 75 11.56 1.21 14.99
N GLY A 76 12.28 0.47 14.13
CA GLY A 76 12.46 -0.98 14.27
C GLY A 76 11.27 -1.83 13.79
N HIS A 77 10.33 -1.22 13.06
CA HIS A 77 9.16 -1.88 12.50
C HIS A 77 9.32 -2.35 11.06
N ALA A 78 10.40 -1.96 10.41
CA ALA A 78 10.74 -2.40 9.06
C ALA A 78 12.23 -2.72 8.93
N TYR A 79 12.58 -3.44 7.88
CA TYR A 79 13.97 -3.82 7.59
C TYR A 79 14.20 -3.93 6.08
N GLU A 80 15.43 -3.61 5.65
CA GLU A 80 15.89 -3.71 4.27
C GLU A 80 16.60 -5.05 4.04
N VAL A 81 16.37 -5.66 2.88
CA VAL A 81 17.08 -6.82 2.39
C VAL A 81 17.27 -6.72 0.87
N GLU A 82 18.48 -6.54 0.40
CA GLU A 82 18.86 -6.53 -1.02
C GLU A 82 18.01 -5.55 -1.88
N GLY A 83 17.71 -4.37 -1.34
CA GLY A 83 16.93 -3.33 -1.99
C GLY A 83 15.41 -3.45 -1.82
N ASP A 84 14.91 -4.56 -1.29
CA ASP A 84 13.52 -4.67 -0.81
C ASP A 84 13.42 -4.15 0.62
N VAL A 85 12.28 -3.55 0.99
CA VAL A 85 11.97 -3.21 2.38
C VAL A 85 10.68 -3.89 2.80
N TYR A 86 10.72 -4.55 3.96
CA TYR A 86 9.59 -5.27 4.51
C TYR A 86 9.15 -4.69 5.86
N PHE A 87 7.86 -4.64 6.10
CA PHE A 87 7.29 -4.41 7.43
C PHE A 87 7.40 -5.70 8.25
N SER A 88 7.92 -5.59 9.48
CA SER A 88 8.02 -6.70 10.42
C SER A 88 6.72 -6.82 11.21
N VAL A 89 5.84 -7.72 10.79
CA VAL A 89 4.49 -7.88 11.39
C VAL A 89 4.56 -8.13 12.88
N ARG A 90 5.49 -8.96 13.34
CA ARG A 90 5.63 -9.28 14.79
C ARG A 90 6.17 -8.13 15.63
N SER A 91 6.64 -7.04 15.02
CA SER A 91 7.04 -5.83 15.75
C SER A 91 5.87 -4.96 16.18
N TYR A 92 4.66 -5.20 15.65
CA TYR A 92 3.44 -4.47 15.97
C TYR A 92 2.46 -5.39 16.71
N ALA A 93 2.31 -5.18 18.01
CA ALA A 93 1.61 -6.09 18.91
C ALA A 93 0.10 -6.24 18.60
N ASP A 94 -0.53 -5.18 18.07
CA ASP A 94 -1.96 -5.13 17.77
C ASP A 94 -2.31 -5.59 16.35
N TYR A 95 -1.36 -6.21 15.63
CA TYR A 95 -1.63 -6.73 14.29
C TYR A 95 -2.70 -7.84 14.34
N GLY A 96 -3.69 -7.73 13.46
CA GLY A 96 -4.84 -8.63 13.42
C GLY A 96 -6.05 -8.14 14.22
N ALA A 97 -5.91 -7.07 15.03
CA ALA A 97 -7.02 -6.57 15.86
C ALA A 97 -8.18 -6.00 15.04
N LEU A 98 -7.91 -5.35 13.91
CA LEU A 98 -8.94 -4.83 13.01
C LEU A 98 -9.72 -5.96 12.34
N SER A 99 -9.01 -6.95 11.82
CA SER A 99 -9.60 -8.07 11.08
C SER A 99 -10.11 -9.20 11.97
N GLY A 100 -9.83 -9.16 13.28
CA GLY A 100 -10.14 -10.23 14.23
C GLY A 100 -9.31 -11.50 14.01
N ARG A 101 -8.14 -11.38 13.36
CA ARG A 101 -7.26 -12.51 13.05
C ARG A 101 -6.18 -12.68 14.10
N ASN A 102 -5.90 -13.93 14.43
CA ASN A 102 -4.77 -14.30 15.29
C ASN A 102 -3.56 -14.61 14.40
N ILE A 103 -2.44 -13.91 14.64
CA ILE A 103 -1.19 -14.08 13.90
C ILE A 103 -0.70 -15.54 13.94
N ASP A 104 -0.79 -16.18 15.11
CA ASP A 104 -0.29 -17.54 15.29
C ASP A 104 -1.11 -18.59 14.52
N GLU A 105 -2.41 -18.31 14.31
CA GLU A 105 -3.30 -19.18 13.51
C GLU A 105 -3.10 -19.00 12.00
N MET A 106 -2.54 -17.87 11.58
CA MET A 106 -2.25 -17.59 10.16
C MET A 106 -1.09 -18.42 9.61
N GLU A 107 -0.25 -18.99 10.46
CA GLU A 107 0.87 -19.85 10.06
C GLU A 107 0.44 -21.11 9.30
N GLY A 108 -0.78 -21.62 9.53
CA GLY A 108 -1.28 -22.84 8.90
C GLY A 108 -1.75 -22.69 7.45
N GLY A 109 -2.23 -21.51 7.06
CA GLY A 109 -2.86 -21.27 5.74
C GLY A 109 -1.88 -20.92 4.62
N HIS A 110 -0.71 -20.38 4.92
CA HIS A 110 0.25 -19.90 3.93
C HIS A 110 1.03 -20.98 3.18
N ARG A 111 1.09 -22.21 3.67
CA ARG A 111 1.77 -23.32 2.97
C ARG A 111 1.09 -23.69 1.66
N GLU A 112 -0.22 -23.42 1.50
CA GLU A 112 -0.96 -23.72 0.26
C GLU A 112 -0.82 -22.63 -0.82
N LEU A 113 -0.56 -21.37 -0.44
CA LEU A 113 -0.36 -20.25 -1.37
C LEU A 113 1.05 -20.18 -1.98
N ARG A 114 1.97 -21.04 -1.53
CA ARG A 114 3.35 -21.13 -2.04
C ARG A 114 3.49 -21.84 -3.38
N ALA A 115 2.39 -22.32 -3.97
CA ALA A 115 2.43 -23.15 -5.18
C ALA A 115 2.68 -22.38 -6.49
N ASP A 116 2.58 -21.06 -6.51
CA ASP A 116 2.64 -20.26 -7.75
C ASP A 116 3.98 -19.56 -8.01
N GLY A 117 5.07 -19.97 -7.35
CA GLY A 117 6.43 -19.81 -7.87
C GLY A 117 6.97 -18.37 -7.94
N GLN A 118 6.58 -17.46 -7.09
CA GLN A 118 7.20 -16.13 -7.01
C GLN A 118 8.25 -16.10 -5.89
N GLY A 119 9.53 -16.21 -6.26
CA GLY A 119 10.71 -16.23 -5.40
C GLY A 119 11.04 -14.96 -4.61
N LEU A 120 10.03 -14.23 -4.14
CA LEU A 120 10.16 -13.09 -3.22
C LEU A 120 10.18 -13.54 -1.73
N GLU A 121 9.85 -14.80 -1.46
CA GLU A 121 9.62 -15.27 -0.09
C GLU A 121 10.89 -15.60 0.68
N ASP A 122 11.99 -15.88 0.01
CA ASP A 122 13.25 -16.28 0.66
C ASP A 122 13.97 -15.12 1.37
N ARG A 123 13.57 -13.87 1.13
CA ARG A 123 14.19 -12.67 1.72
C ARG A 123 13.49 -12.20 2.99
N LYS A 124 12.26 -12.63 3.25
CA LYS A 124 11.52 -12.24 4.44
C LYS A 124 12.03 -12.93 5.69
N ARG A 125 12.11 -12.19 6.80
CA ARG A 125 12.41 -12.77 8.12
C ARG A 125 11.28 -13.62 8.68
N ASP A 126 10.03 -13.20 8.39
CA ASP A 126 8.80 -13.91 8.73
C ASP A 126 7.90 -13.94 7.50
N HIS A 127 7.16 -15.04 7.30
CA HIS A 127 6.25 -15.21 6.17
C HIS A 127 5.08 -14.22 6.17
N LEU A 128 4.72 -13.68 7.33
CA LEU A 128 3.70 -12.64 7.49
C LEU A 128 4.17 -11.25 7.07
N ASP A 129 5.48 -11.02 7.03
CA ASP A 129 6.03 -9.72 6.66
C ASP A 129 5.59 -9.36 5.24
N PHE A 130 5.32 -8.08 5.00
CA PHE A 130 4.85 -7.61 3.71
C PHE A 130 5.71 -6.47 3.17
N ALA A 131 5.75 -6.37 1.84
CA ALA A 131 6.61 -5.40 1.18
C ALA A 131 6.10 -3.96 1.34
N LEU A 132 7.00 -3.07 1.78
CA LEU A 132 6.85 -1.62 1.78
C LEU A 132 7.48 -0.99 0.54
N TRP A 133 8.61 -1.56 0.10
CA TRP A 133 9.35 -1.16 -1.09
C TRP A 133 9.85 -2.40 -1.80
N LYS A 134 9.76 -2.43 -3.11
CA LYS A 134 10.22 -3.54 -3.96
C LYS A 134 11.34 -3.05 -4.86
N ALA A 135 12.50 -3.71 -4.82
CA ALA A 135 13.63 -3.43 -5.70
C ALA A 135 13.20 -3.52 -7.18
N ALA A 136 13.71 -2.63 -8.00
CA ALA A 136 13.36 -2.53 -9.41
C ALA A 136 13.71 -3.81 -10.18
N LYS A 137 12.79 -4.25 -11.03
CA LYS A 137 13.05 -5.28 -12.03
C LYS A 137 13.13 -4.65 -13.42
N PRO A 138 13.86 -5.25 -14.36
CA PRO A 138 13.94 -4.74 -15.72
C PRO A 138 12.54 -4.54 -16.34
N GLY A 139 12.29 -3.33 -16.86
CA GLY A 139 11.03 -2.99 -17.53
C GLY A 139 9.89 -2.54 -16.60
N GLU A 140 10.09 -2.54 -15.28
CA GLU A 140 9.13 -1.98 -14.32
C GLU A 140 9.36 -0.47 -14.10
N PRO A 141 8.32 0.33 -13.84
CA PRO A 141 8.49 1.69 -13.35
C PRO A 141 9.25 1.67 -12.01
N SER A 142 10.15 2.62 -11.83
CA SER A 142 10.96 2.67 -10.61
C SER A 142 11.37 4.10 -10.26
N TRP A 143 11.62 4.33 -9.00
CA TRP A 143 12.05 5.59 -8.41
C TRP A 143 13.29 5.38 -7.53
N GLU A 144 14.09 6.43 -7.39
CA GLU A 144 15.22 6.42 -6.48
C GLU A 144 14.77 6.42 -5.02
N SER A 145 15.44 5.63 -4.20
CA SER A 145 15.25 5.58 -2.76
C SER A 145 16.57 5.34 -2.03
N PRO A 146 16.64 5.51 -0.70
CA PRO A 146 17.82 5.16 0.09
C PRO A 146 18.25 3.68 -0.08
N TRP A 147 17.32 2.81 -0.47
CA TRP A 147 17.53 1.36 -0.63
C TRP A 147 17.82 0.99 -2.10
N GLY A 148 17.91 1.96 -2.99
CA GLY A 148 18.14 1.79 -4.42
C GLY A 148 16.87 2.04 -5.26
N GLN A 149 16.99 1.75 -6.56
CA GLN A 149 15.88 1.88 -7.49
C GLN A 149 14.80 0.84 -7.17
N GLY A 150 13.54 1.29 -7.08
CA GLY A 150 12.43 0.42 -6.76
C GLY A 150 11.08 1.12 -6.86
N ARG A 151 10.05 0.47 -6.34
CA ARG A 151 8.68 0.97 -6.31
C ARG A 151 7.99 0.64 -5.00
N PRO A 152 6.95 1.40 -4.59
CA PRO A 152 6.23 1.13 -3.37
C PRO A 152 5.50 -0.22 -3.41
N GLY A 153 5.29 -0.80 -2.23
CA GLY A 153 4.27 -1.80 -1.99
C GLY A 153 2.89 -1.15 -1.96
N TRP A 154 1.86 -1.92 -2.20
CA TRP A 154 0.49 -1.40 -2.31
C TRP A 154 -0.03 -0.72 -1.02
N HIS A 155 0.29 -1.26 0.14
CA HIS A 155 -0.30 -0.80 1.40
C HIS A 155 0.29 0.54 1.90
N ILE A 156 1.56 0.82 1.60
CA ILE A 156 2.23 2.05 2.05
C ILE A 156 1.68 3.30 1.36
N GLU A 157 1.14 3.13 0.15
CA GLU A 157 0.54 4.22 -0.63
C GLU A 157 -0.56 4.92 0.16
N CYS A 158 -1.55 4.15 0.60
CA CYS A 158 -2.70 4.68 1.33
C CYS A 158 -2.32 5.25 2.70
N SER A 159 -1.39 4.61 3.42
CA SER A 159 -0.90 5.13 4.71
C SER A 159 -0.21 6.49 4.54
N ALA A 160 0.65 6.63 3.54
CA ALA A 160 1.35 7.89 3.28
C ALA A 160 0.39 9.00 2.82
N MET A 161 -0.53 8.68 1.90
CA MET A 161 -1.51 9.64 1.39
C MET A 161 -2.52 10.07 2.46
N SER A 162 -3.03 9.14 3.28
CA SER A 162 -3.92 9.46 4.40
C SER A 162 -3.25 10.41 5.38
N ARG A 163 -2.03 10.10 5.79
CA ARG A 163 -1.22 10.95 6.69
C ARG A 163 -1.01 12.35 6.10
N LYS A 164 -0.69 12.46 4.82
CA LYS A 164 -0.42 13.75 4.16
C LYS A 164 -1.66 14.61 4.06
N TYR A 165 -2.77 14.05 3.63
CA TYR A 165 -3.95 14.83 3.27
C TYR A 165 -4.97 14.98 4.38
N LEU A 166 -5.03 14.06 5.33
CA LEU A 166 -5.97 14.06 6.45
C LEU A 166 -5.29 14.30 7.80
N GLY A 167 -4.01 13.95 7.95
CA GLY A 167 -3.36 13.86 9.24
C GLY A 167 -3.71 12.55 9.95
N LEU A 168 -3.25 12.38 11.22
CA LEU A 168 -3.58 11.25 12.08
C LEU A 168 -3.95 11.74 13.47
N PRO A 169 -4.99 11.18 14.11
CA PRO A 169 -6.00 10.30 13.52
C PRO A 169 -6.95 11.06 12.62
N PHE A 170 -7.67 10.34 11.74
CA PHE A 170 -8.80 10.88 11.00
C PHE A 170 -10.09 10.10 11.32
N ASP A 171 -11.27 10.62 10.95
CA ASP A 171 -12.54 10.16 11.51
C ASP A 171 -13.07 8.87 10.88
N ILE A 172 -12.85 8.65 9.58
CA ILE A 172 -13.44 7.52 8.84
C ILE A 172 -12.45 7.01 7.80
N HIS A 173 -12.13 5.72 7.88
CA HIS A 173 -11.46 4.95 6.82
C HIS A 173 -12.46 3.97 6.20
N GLY A 174 -12.61 4.02 4.88
CA GLY A 174 -13.59 3.21 4.17
C GLY A 174 -12.98 2.39 3.04
N GLY A 175 -13.56 1.23 2.81
CA GLY A 175 -13.20 0.34 1.70
C GLY A 175 -14.10 -0.88 1.64
N GLY A 176 -13.88 -1.74 0.65
CA GLY A 176 -14.58 -3.01 0.52
C GLY A 176 -14.26 -3.98 1.65
N ALA A 177 -15.19 -4.86 1.99
CA ALA A 177 -14.98 -5.86 3.03
C ALA A 177 -13.82 -6.83 2.72
N ASP A 178 -13.52 -7.03 1.46
CA ASP A 178 -12.37 -7.78 0.95
C ASP A 178 -11.02 -7.10 1.24
N LEU A 179 -11.01 -5.79 1.50
CA LEU A 179 -9.82 -5.01 1.83
C LEU A 179 -9.51 -4.99 3.33
N VAL A 180 -10.43 -5.39 4.21
CA VAL A 180 -10.18 -5.41 5.67
C VAL A 180 -8.89 -6.14 5.98
N PHE A 181 -8.68 -7.29 5.31
CA PHE A 181 -7.44 -8.04 5.41
C PHE A 181 -6.96 -8.49 4.00
N PRO A 182 -5.69 -8.27 3.66
CA PRO A 182 -4.65 -7.67 4.50
C PRO A 182 -4.54 -6.14 4.43
N HIS A 183 -5.23 -5.47 3.47
CA HIS A 183 -4.93 -4.08 3.09
C HIS A 183 -5.11 -3.08 4.24
N HIS A 184 -6.31 -2.98 4.80
CA HIS A 184 -6.59 -2.03 5.90
C HIS A 184 -5.85 -2.38 7.20
N GLU A 185 -5.68 -3.68 7.51
CA GLU A 185 -4.86 -4.12 8.63
C GLU A 185 -3.41 -3.64 8.47
N ASN A 186 -2.84 -3.76 7.27
CA ASN A 186 -1.49 -3.33 6.97
C ASN A 186 -1.34 -1.80 7.01
N GLU A 187 -2.33 -1.06 6.50
CA GLU A 187 -2.34 0.41 6.58
C GLU A 187 -2.35 0.89 8.03
N ARG A 188 -3.20 0.29 8.87
CA ARG A 188 -3.26 0.58 10.30
C ARG A 188 -1.92 0.29 10.96
N ALA A 189 -1.36 -0.89 10.74
CA ALA A 189 -0.09 -1.29 11.33
C ALA A 189 1.06 -0.33 10.94
N GLN A 190 1.17 0.04 9.66
CA GLN A 190 2.16 1.00 9.18
C GLN A 190 2.01 2.37 9.84
N SER A 191 0.78 2.89 9.88
CA SER A 191 0.51 4.23 10.38
C SER A 191 0.73 4.32 11.89
N GLU A 192 0.16 3.39 12.66
CA GLU A 192 0.26 3.38 14.12
C GLU A 192 1.68 3.08 14.60
N ALA A 193 2.39 2.16 13.93
CA ALA A 193 3.79 1.87 14.27
C ALA A 193 4.73 3.06 14.02
N ALA A 194 4.47 3.85 12.97
CA ALA A 194 5.30 5.00 12.66
C ALA A 194 5.05 6.20 13.58
N CYS A 195 3.78 6.48 13.95
CA CYS A 195 3.45 7.69 14.73
C CYS A 195 3.26 7.42 16.22
N GLY A 196 3.04 6.18 16.66
CA GLY A 196 2.60 5.87 18.03
C GLY A 196 1.21 6.45 18.36
N CYS A 197 0.38 6.71 17.35
CA CYS A 197 -0.96 7.30 17.47
C CYS A 197 -1.99 6.39 16.79
N THR A 198 -3.28 6.61 17.02
CA THR A 198 -4.38 5.91 16.33
C THR A 198 -4.41 6.28 14.85
N PHE A 199 -4.74 5.35 13.98
CA PHE A 199 -4.86 5.57 12.55
C PHE A 199 -6.18 6.26 12.20
N ALA A 200 -7.31 5.62 12.54
CA ALA A 200 -8.67 6.11 12.27
C ALA A 200 -9.65 5.65 13.35
#